data_3d7ad614196b76da5df24e434141f493
#
_entry.id   3d7ad614196b76da5df24e434141f493
#
_cell.length_a   1.000
_cell.length_b   1.000
_cell.length_c   1.000
_cell.angle_alpha   90.00
_cell.angle_beta   90.00
_cell.angle_gamma   90.00
#
_symmetry.space_group_name_H-M   'P 1'
#
loop_
_entity.id
_entity.type
_entity.pdbx_description
1 polymer ?
#
loop_
_entity_poly.entity_id
_entity_poly.type
_entity_poly.pdbx_seq_one_letter_code
_entity_poly.pdbx_strand_id
1 'polypeptide(L)'
;MRIGIVGFPTPGGSGVVAAELAAGLAARGHAVHLLTTGTPHRELRAPSLRVHVVDAAPHPVLGHPDVALALASRIVDVARQEGLEIVNVHYAAPHALSAFLAARALGPSPPRVVVSLHGTDVTRLGADPSYRSALSFLICTADAVTVPSQFLADQARSVFEIEGSVDVIPNFVDVERFRPAEKRDIEFWRTLFPGMEPEAPLLVHVSNFRPIKRTLDLVEVLARVRRRLPARMILVGDGPERKRTEARAWELGIADAVRFLGTTPDLASIVRQADLFVVTSESESFCLAALEALACGVPVIGYRVGGLPELVTEEVGRLVPPFSVEALAGAAIELLQSPARAEMARKARARAEAQYRPGPALDRYESLFRRVLVEQEGR
;
A
#
# COMPACT_ATOMS: atom_id res chain seq x y z
N MET A 1 -6.88 -24.58 4.13
CA MET A 1 -7.24 -24.23 2.73
C MET A 1 -5.98 -24.22 1.88
N ARG A 2 -6.14 -24.47 0.58
CA ARG A 2 -5.10 -24.36 -0.45
C ARG A 2 -5.39 -23.10 -1.27
N ILE A 3 -4.55 -22.09 -1.11
CA ILE A 3 -4.84 -20.71 -1.54
C ILE A 3 -3.77 -20.23 -2.53
N GLY A 4 -4.20 -19.82 -3.72
CA GLY A 4 -3.39 -19.07 -4.66
C GLY A 4 -3.56 -17.56 -4.39
N ILE A 5 -2.46 -16.83 -4.25
CA ILE A 5 -2.46 -15.36 -4.18
C ILE A 5 -1.70 -14.83 -5.39
N VAL A 6 -2.30 -13.92 -6.14
CA VAL A 6 -1.68 -13.32 -7.32
C VAL A 6 -1.45 -11.84 -7.06
N GLY A 7 -0.21 -11.37 -7.24
CA GLY A 7 0.14 -9.98 -6.97
C GLY A 7 1.36 -9.50 -7.75
N PHE A 8 1.55 -8.18 -7.76
CA PHE A 8 2.75 -7.57 -8.34
C PHE A 8 3.98 -7.76 -7.46
N PRO A 9 5.19 -7.87 -8.03
CA PRO A 9 6.45 -7.94 -7.27
C PRO A 9 6.94 -6.56 -6.78
N THR A 10 6.06 -5.56 -6.70
CA THR A 10 6.46 -4.18 -6.43
C THR A 10 6.75 -3.89 -4.96
N PRO A 11 7.67 -2.96 -4.65
CA PRO A 11 8.04 -2.60 -3.27
C PRO A 11 6.98 -1.80 -2.51
N GLY A 12 5.85 -1.45 -3.13
CA GLY A 12 4.81 -0.64 -2.52
C GLY A 12 3.40 -1.15 -2.75
N GLY A 13 2.47 -0.63 -1.97
CA GLY A 13 1.03 -0.80 -2.13
C GLY A 13 0.59 -2.27 -2.22
N SER A 14 -0.08 -2.61 -3.32
CA SER A 14 -0.71 -3.93 -3.51
C SER A 14 0.26 -5.10 -3.47
N GLY A 15 1.50 -4.93 -3.95
CA GLY A 15 2.49 -6.01 -3.95
C GLY A 15 2.91 -6.40 -2.53
N VAL A 16 3.12 -5.43 -1.66
CA VAL A 16 3.42 -5.66 -0.25
C VAL A 16 2.25 -6.32 0.45
N VAL A 17 1.02 -5.82 0.23
CA VAL A 17 -0.18 -6.40 0.85
C VAL A 17 -0.39 -7.87 0.43
N ALA A 18 -0.25 -8.19 -0.86
CA ALA A 18 -0.36 -9.57 -1.35
C ALA A 18 0.68 -10.50 -0.71
N ALA A 19 1.93 -10.04 -0.63
CA ALA A 19 3.03 -10.80 -0.06
C ALA A 19 2.86 -11.03 1.46
N GLU A 20 2.49 -10.00 2.22
CA GLU A 20 2.23 -10.09 3.66
C GLU A 20 1.00 -10.96 3.97
N LEU A 21 -0.06 -10.87 3.15
CA LEU A 21 -1.23 -11.75 3.26
C LEU A 21 -0.84 -13.21 3.04
N ALA A 22 -0.05 -13.48 1.97
CA ALA A 22 0.43 -14.82 1.67
C ALA A 22 1.25 -15.41 2.82
N ALA A 23 2.20 -14.65 3.37
CA ALA A 23 3.02 -15.07 4.49
C ALA A 23 2.19 -15.29 5.76
N GLY A 24 1.26 -14.40 6.06
CA GLY A 24 0.40 -14.47 7.23
C GLY A 24 -0.54 -15.69 7.21
N LEU A 25 -1.17 -15.99 6.08
CA LEU A 25 -2.02 -17.16 5.90
C LEU A 25 -1.20 -18.48 5.97
N ALA A 26 0.00 -18.48 5.36
CA ALA A 26 0.89 -19.63 5.45
C ALA A 26 1.36 -19.90 6.90
N ALA A 27 1.66 -18.85 7.67
CA ALA A 27 2.00 -18.97 9.09
C ALA A 27 0.85 -19.53 9.95
N ARG A 28 -0.40 -19.41 9.48
CA ARG A 28 -1.60 -20.00 10.08
C ARG A 28 -1.89 -21.44 9.63
N GLY A 29 -0.98 -22.05 8.87
CA GLY A 29 -1.09 -23.46 8.46
C GLY A 29 -1.88 -23.69 7.16
N HIS A 30 -2.20 -22.65 6.40
CA HIS A 30 -2.75 -22.81 5.05
C HIS A 30 -1.62 -23.15 4.06
N ALA A 31 -1.90 -23.97 3.05
CA ALA A 31 -1.00 -24.17 1.92
C ALA A 31 -1.17 -22.97 0.95
N VAL A 32 -0.17 -22.11 0.89
CA VAL A 32 -0.27 -20.85 0.13
C VAL A 32 0.72 -20.83 -1.03
N HIS A 33 0.23 -20.44 -2.19
CA HIS A 33 0.98 -20.29 -3.44
C HIS A 33 0.92 -18.84 -3.88
N LEU A 34 2.03 -18.10 -3.75
CA LEU A 34 2.14 -16.73 -4.25
C LEU A 34 2.62 -16.74 -5.71
N LEU A 35 1.77 -16.28 -6.63
CA LEU A 35 2.09 -16.17 -8.05
C LEU A 35 2.38 -14.70 -8.38
N THR A 36 3.53 -14.43 -9.00
CA THR A 36 4.01 -13.07 -9.26
C THR A 36 4.92 -13.05 -10.49
N THR A 37 5.06 -11.90 -11.14
CA THR A 37 5.88 -11.73 -12.35
C THR A 37 7.34 -11.32 -12.07
N GLY A 38 7.78 -11.44 -10.85
CA GLY A 38 9.15 -11.15 -10.43
C GLY A 38 9.35 -11.52 -8.97
N THR A 39 10.57 -11.39 -8.46
CA THR A 39 10.88 -11.68 -7.07
C THR A 39 10.14 -10.70 -6.15
N PRO A 40 9.39 -11.19 -5.14
CA PRO A 40 8.77 -10.32 -4.15
C PRO A 40 9.80 -9.41 -3.46
N HIS A 41 9.44 -8.17 -3.26
CA HIS A 41 10.37 -7.17 -2.66
C HIS A 41 10.71 -7.48 -1.20
N ARG A 42 9.84 -8.17 -0.48
CA ARG A 42 10.08 -8.63 0.90
C ARG A 42 10.47 -10.10 0.93
N GLU A 43 11.44 -10.42 1.76
CA GLU A 43 11.77 -11.81 2.05
C GLU A 43 10.62 -12.48 2.79
N LEU A 44 10.06 -13.53 2.20
CA LEU A 44 8.90 -14.25 2.73
C LEU A 44 9.37 -15.59 3.30
N ARG A 45 9.23 -15.77 4.60
CA ARG A 45 9.62 -16.99 5.30
C ARG A 45 8.41 -17.61 5.99
N ALA A 46 7.79 -18.60 5.35
CA ALA A 46 6.81 -19.46 6.01
C ALA A 46 6.89 -20.87 5.40
N PRO A 47 6.88 -21.95 6.22
CA PRO A 47 7.08 -23.31 5.72
C PRO A 47 6.06 -23.75 4.67
N SER A 48 4.83 -23.27 4.77
CA SER A 48 3.71 -23.61 3.89
C SER A 48 3.51 -22.62 2.74
N LEU A 49 4.46 -21.69 2.50
CA LEU A 49 4.42 -20.73 1.40
C LEU A 49 5.34 -21.17 0.27
N ARG A 50 4.78 -21.26 -0.93
CA ARG A 50 5.53 -21.46 -2.18
C ARG A 50 5.40 -20.24 -3.08
N VAL A 51 6.51 -19.72 -3.57
CA VAL A 51 6.53 -18.58 -4.48
C VAL A 51 6.75 -19.07 -5.90
N HIS A 52 5.87 -18.69 -6.81
CA HIS A 52 5.93 -19.01 -8.24
C HIS A 52 6.21 -17.72 -9.02
N VAL A 53 7.44 -17.55 -9.47
CA VAL A 53 7.79 -16.46 -10.37
C VAL A 53 7.40 -16.85 -11.79
N VAL A 54 6.53 -16.07 -12.42
CA VAL A 54 6.06 -16.26 -13.77
C VAL A 54 6.91 -15.42 -14.71
N ASP A 55 7.71 -16.08 -15.52
CA ASP A 55 8.47 -15.45 -16.57
C ASP A 55 7.59 -15.36 -17.83
N ALA A 56 7.16 -14.16 -18.16
CA ALA A 56 6.38 -13.90 -19.34
C ALA A 56 7.31 -13.44 -20.48
N ALA A 57 7.63 -14.34 -21.39
CA ALA A 57 8.45 -14.02 -22.56
C ALA A 57 7.79 -12.91 -23.39
N PRO A 58 8.58 -12.01 -23.99
CA PRO A 58 8.07 -11.00 -24.92
C PRO A 58 7.34 -11.66 -26.08
N HIS A 59 6.19 -11.11 -26.47
CA HIS A 59 5.46 -11.58 -27.64
C HIS A 59 6.32 -11.40 -28.91
N PRO A 60 6.46 -12.43 -29.76
CA PRO A 60 7.40 -12.41 -30.91
C PRO A 60 7.18 -11.23 -31.89
N VAL A 61 5.93 -10.77 -32.02
CA VAL A 61 5.55 -9.71 -32.97
C VAL A 61 5.41 -8.35 -32.22
N LEU A 62 4.82 -8.34 -31.00
CA LEU A 62 4.49 -7.10 -30.30
C LEU A 62 5.63 -6.58 -29.41
N GLY A 63 6.64 -7.40 -29.13
CA GLY A 63 7.81 -7.02 -28.34
C GLY A 63 7.58 -6.85 -26.84
N HIS A 64 6.35 -7.01 -26.35
CA HIS A 64 6.01 -6.96 -24.92
C HIS A 64 5.34 -8.28 -24.47
N PRO A 65 5.49 -8.67 -23.20
CA PRO A 65 4.92 -9.91 -22.69
C PRO A 65 3.40 -9.81 -22.51
N ASP A 66 2.69 -10.90 -22.80
CA ASP A 66 1.30 -11.07 -22.38
C ASP A 66 1.27 -11.65 -20.96
N VAL A 67 1.35 -10.75 -19.99
CA VAL A 67 1.38 -11.08 -18.57
C VAL A 67 0.08 -11.77 -18.13
N ALA A 68 -1.07 -11.35 -18.67
CA ALA A 68 -2.35 -11.93 -18.29
C ALA A 68 -2.45 -13.40 -18.67
N LEU A 69 -2.03 -13.75 -19.87
CA LEU A 69 -2.05 -15.12 -20.37
C LEU A 69 -1.03 -16.00 -19.63
N ALA A 70 0.19 -15.50 -19.40
CA ALA A 70 1.22 -16.24 -18.67
C ALA A 70 0.80 -16.55 -17.23
N LEU A 71 0.23 -15.57 -16.52
CA LEU A 71 -0.32 -15.77 -15.20
C LEU A 71 -1.51 -16.74 -15.20
N ALA A 72 -2.43 -16.63 -16.16
CA ALA A 72 -3.55 -17.55 -16.29
C ALA A 72 -3.07 -19.00 -16.46
N SER A 73 -2.11 -19.25 -17.34
CA SER A 73 -1.51 -20.58 -17.53
C SER A 73 -0.89 -21.09 -16.22
N ARG A 74 -0.14 -20.25 -15.52
CA ARG A 74 0.46 -20.65 -14.24
C ARG A 74 -0.56 -20.93 -13.13
N ILE A 75 -1.66 -20.17 -13.08
CA ILE A 75 -2.77 -20.44 -12.15
C ILE A 75 -3.37 -21.81 -12.43
N VAL A 76 -3.60 -22.16 -13.73
CA VAL A 76 -4.12 -23.48 -14.14
C VAL A 76 -3.20 -24.59 -13.68
N ASP A 77 -1.89 -24.46 -13.94
CA ASP A 77 -0.91 -25.49 -13.57
C ASP A 77 -0.89 -25.74 -12.06
N VAL A 78 -0.79 -24.64 -11.27
CA VAL A 78 -0.76 -24.74 -9.82
C VAL A 78 -2.09 -25.26 -9.27
N ALA A 79 -3.21 -24.82 -9.82
CA ALA A 79 -4.53 -25.31 -9.40
C ALA A 79 -4.69 -26.82 -9.63
N ARG A 80 -4.22 -27.36 -10.76
CA ARG A 80 -4.25 -28.80 -11.04
C ARG A 80 -3.30 -29.60 -10.17
N GLN A 81 -2.09 -29.10 -9.95
CA GLN A 81 -1.05 -29.79 -9.18
C GLN A 81 -1.32 -29.81 -7.70
N GLU A 82 -1.77 -28.69 -7.15
CA GLU A 82 -1.90 -28.48 -5.71
C GLU A 82 -3.37 -28.48 -5.24
N GLY A 83 -4.32 -28.49 -6.17
CA GLY A 83 -5.76 -28.51 -5.88
C GLY A 83 -6.23 -27.22 -5.21
N LEU A 84 -5.92 -26.05 -5.76
CA LEU A 84 -6.33 -24.78 -5.20
C LEU A 84 -7.84 -24.70 -4.99
N GLU A 85 -8.25 -24.21 -3.83
CA GLU A 85 -9.65 -23.97 -3.46
C GLU A 85 -10.03 -22.48 -3.68
N ILE A 86 -9.07 -21.58 -3.46
CA ILE A 86 -9.21 -20.13 -3.60
C ILE A 86 -8.10 -19.60 -4.50
N VAL A 87 -8.44 -18.63 -5.35
CA VAL A 87 -7.49 -17.74 -6.04
C VAL A 87 -7.85 -16.31 -5.67
N ASN A 88 -7.07 -15.69 -4.78
CA ASN A 88 -7.20 -14.29 -4.43
C ASN A 88 -6.25 -13.45 -5.27
N VAL A 89 -6.80 -12.60 -6.11
CA VAL A 89 -6.04 -11.72 -6.99
C VAL A 89 -6.02 -10.30 -6.47
N HIS A 90 -4.83 -9.74 -6.35
CA HIS A 90 -4.63 -8.36 -5.94
C HIS A 90 -4.47 -7.49 -7.18
N TYR A 91 -5.43 -6.62 -7.43
CA TYR A 91 -5.59 -5.75 -8.58
C TYR A 91 -6.47 -6.33 -9.69
N ALA A 92 -7.34 -5.49 -10.26
CA ALA A 92 -8.30 -5.93 -11.27
C ALA A 92 -7.61 -6.33 -12.59
N ALA A 93 -6.71 -5.49 -13.11
CA ALA A 93 -5.96 -5.80 -14.33
C ALA A 93 -4.45 -5.82 -14.06
N PRO A 94 -3.71 -6.84 -14.50
CA PRO A 94 -4.15 -7.98 -15.33
C PRO A 94 -4.69 -9.17 -14.53
N HIS A 95 -4.67 -9.15 -13.20
CA HIS A 95 -4.78 -10.34 -12.36
C HIS A 95 -6.20 -10.95 -12.35
N ALA A 96 -7.27 -10.13 -12.29
CA ALA A 96 -8.63 -10.67 -12.39
C ALA A 96 -8.91 -11.29 -13.76
N LEU A 97 -8.36 -10.72 -14.85
CA LEU A 97 -8.43 -11.33 -16.17
C LEU A 97 -7.72 -12.70 -16.17
N SER A 98 -6.53 -12.79 -15.57
CA SER A 98 -5.79 -14.06 -15.47
C SER A 98 -6.58 -15.12 -14.71
N ALA A 99 -7.18 -14.76 -13.58
CA ALA A 99 -8.00 -15.67 -12.77
C ALA A 99 -9.27 -16.12 -13.53
N PHE A 100 -9.94 -15.20 -14.22
CA PHE A 100 -11.09 -15.51 -15.05
C PHE A 100 -10.76 -16.51 -16.16
N LEU A 101 -9.69 -16.28 -16.91
CA LEU A 101 -9.22 -17.21 -17.95
C LEU A 101 -8.85 -18.57 -17.37
N ALA A 102 -8.14 -18.60 -16.24
CA ALA A 102 -7.77 -19.84 -15.57
C ALA A 102 -8.99 -20.61 -15.09
N ALA A 103 -9.98 -19.95 -14.49
CA ALA A 103 -11.23 -20.59 -14.08
C ALA A 103 -11.97 -21.24 -15.25
N ARG A 104 -12.03 -20.58 -16.41
CA ARG A 104 -12.63 -21.15 -17.63
C ARG A 104 -11.85 -22.35 -18.17
N ALA A 105 -10.52 -22.31 -18.13
CA ALA A 105 -9.67 -23.39 -18.60
C ALA A 105 -9.68 -24.63 -17.66
N LEU A 106 -10.02 -24.44 -16.38
CA LEU A 106 -10.15 -25.53 -15.40
C LEU A 106 -11.47 -26.29 -15.48
N GLY A 107 -12.48 -25.74 -16.16
CA GLY A 107 -13.76 -26.44 -16.40
C GLY A 107 -14.77 -26.26 -15.28
N PRO A 108 -15.53 -27.33 -14.91
CA PRO A 108 -16.75 -27.16 -14.09
C PRO A 108 -16.51 -26.89 -12.59
N SER A 109 -15.32 -27.18 -12.09
CA SER A 109 -15.01 -27.01 -10.66
C SER A 109 -13.72 -26.21 -10.47
N PRO A 110 -13.70 -24.93 -10.89
CA PRO A 110 -12.53 -24.08 -10.69
C PRO A 110 -12.42 -23.62 -9.23
N PRO A 111 -11.23 -23.17 -8.78
CA PRO A 111 -11.10 -22.48 -7.49
C PRO A 111 -11.97 -21.22 -7.47
N ARG A 112 -12.41 -20.81 -6.27
CA ARG A 112 -13.14 -19.56 -6.07
C ARG A 112 -12.24 -18.36 -6.29
N VAL A 113 -12.75 -17.36 -7.00
CA VAL A 113 -12.00 -16.15 -7.34
C VAL A 113 -12.41 -14.99 -6.44
N VAL A 114 -11.46 -14.48 -5.68
CA VAL A 114 -11.61 -13.26 -4.86
C VAL A 114 -10.77 -12.15 -5.47
N VAL A 115 -11.38 -10.99 -5.74
CA VAL A 115 -10.68 -9.83 -6.29
C VAL A 115 -10.46 -8.78 -5.21
N SER A 116 -9.21 -8.49 -4.90
CA SER A 116 -8.80 -7.44 -3.95
C SER A 116 -8.40 -6.18 -4.71
N LEU A 117 -9.22 -5.13 -4.63
CA LEU A 117 -8.99 -3.85 -5.30
C LEU A 117 -8.11 -2.94 -4.41
N HIS A 118 -7.24 -2.14 -5.03
CA HIS A 118 -6.24 -1.35 -4.31
C HIS A 118 -6.29 0.16 -4.56
N GLY A 119 -7.11 0.62 -5.48
CA GLY A 119 -7.35 2.05 -5.74
C GLY A 119 -7.15 2.45 -7.18
N THR A 120 -5.95 2.36 -7.76
CA THR A 120 -5.69 2.77 -9.15
C THR A 120 -6.53 1.94 -10.16
N ASP A 121 -6.83 0.71 -9.85
CA ASP A 121 -7.75 -0.16 -10.58
C ASP A 121 -9.18 0.37 -10.60
N VAL A 122 -9.61 1.08 -9.57
CA VAL A 122 -10.93 1.72 -9.48
C VAL A 122 -10.87 3.16 -10.03
N THR A 123 -9.98 3.98 -9.45
CA THR A 123 -9.99 5.44 -9.66
C THR A 123 -9.40 5.87 -10.99
N ARG A 124 -8.50 5.07 -11.60
CA ARG A 124 -7.85 5.39 -12.86
C ARG A 124 -8.29 4.45 -13.98
N LEU A 125 -8.08 3.14 -13.82
CA LEU A 125 -8.45 2.17 -14.86
C LEU A 125 -9.99 2.06 -14.99
N GLY A 126 -10.72 2.00 -13.88
CA GLY A 126 -12.18 1.97 -13.88
C GLY A 126 -12.81 3.26 -14.40
N ALA A 127 -12.14 4.41 -14.25
CA ALA A 127 -12.59 5.67 -14.81
C ALA A 127 -12.35 5.78 -16.34
N ASP A 128 -11.43 4.99 -16.89
CA ASP A 128 -11.11 5.00 -18.32
C ASP A 128 -12.14 4.15 -19.11
N PRO A 129 -12.88 4.76 -20.07
CA PRO A 129 -13.89 4.04 -20.86
C PRO A 129 -13.34 2.82 -21.60
N SER A 130 -12.04 2.81 -21.99
CA SER A 130 -11.40 1.69 -22.69
C SER A 130 -11.30 0.42 -21.85
N TYR A 131 -11.30 0.55 -20.51
CA TYR A 131 -11.15 -0.58 -19.59
C TYR A 131 -12.42 -0.89 -18.79
N ARG A 132 -13.28 0.10 -18.54
CA ARG A 132 -14.40 0.02 -17.60
C ARG A 132 -15.28 -1.20 -17.82
N SER A 133 -15.80 -1.41 -19.02
CA SER A 133 -16.76 -2.50 -19.30
C SER A 133 -16.15 -3.88 -19.03
N ALA A 134 -14.89 -4.09 -19.44
CA ALA A 134 -14.20 -5.35 -19.20
C ALA A 134 -13.89 -5.54 -17.69
N LEU A 135 -13.45 -4.50 -17.01
CA LEU A 135 -13.19 -4.55 -15.57
C LEU A 135 -14.46 -4.78 -14.77
N SER A 136 -15.56 -4.09 -15.09
CA SER A 136 -16.87 -4.30 -14.49
C SER A 136 -17.28 -5.76 -14.59
N PHE A 137 -17.21 -6.34 -15.79
CA PHE A 137 -17.52 -7.75 -16.01
C PHE A 137 -16.65 -8.68 -15.14
N LEU A 138 -15.32 -8.48 -15.12
CA LEU A 138 -14.39 -9.30 -14.36
C LEU A 138 -14.62 -9.22 -12.85
N ILE A 139 -14.92 -8.03 -12.34
CA ILE A 139 -15.16 -7.79 -10.92
C ILE A 139 -16.53 -8.35 -10.51
N CYS A 140 -17.57 -8.12 -11.30
CA CYS A 140 -18.93 -8.61 -11.00
C CYS A 140 -19.07 -10.14 -11.15
N THR A 141 -18.18 -10.80 -11.89
CA THR A 141 -18.17 -12.27 -12.02
C THR A 141 -17.30 -12.97 -10.97
N ALA A 142 -16.56 -12.23 -10.13
CA ALA A 142 -15.81 -12.79 -9.02
C ALA A 142 -16.76 -13.31 -7.91
N ASP A 143 -16.31 -14.33 -7.18
CA ASP A 143 -17.07 -14.87 -6.04
C ASP A 143 -17.13 -13.89 -4.85
N ALA A 144 -16.12 -13.03 -4.70
CA ALA A 144 -16.12 -11.91 -3.75
C ALA A 144 -15.17 -10.79 -4.19
N VAL A 145 -15.46 -9.59 -3.69
CA VAL A 145 -14.63 -8.38 -3.92
C VAL A 145 -14.23 -7.79 -2.58
N THR A 146 -12.93 -7.48 -2.40
CA THR A 146 -12.43 -6.80 -1.22
C THR A 146 -11.77 -5.48 -1.53
N VAL A 147 -11.83 -4.55 -0.58
CA VAL A 147 -11.21 -3.21 -0.65
C VAL A 147 -10.62 -2.83 0.71
N PRO A 148 -9.59 -1.95 0.76
CA PRO A 148 -8.95 -1.58 2.02
C PRO A 148 -9.67 -0.48 2.83
N SER A 149 -10.70 0.18 2.28
CA SER A 149 -11.40 1.30 2.92
C SER A 149 -12.85 1.40 2.45
N GLN A 150 -13.70 2.03 3.27
CA GLN A 150 -15.08 2.33 2.88
C GLN A 150 -15.13 3.29 1.69
N PHE A 151 -14.25 4.30 1.68
CA PHE A 151 -14.11 5.18 0.52
C PHE A 151 -13.94 4.41 -0.79
N LEU A 152 -13.03 3.42 -0.82
CA LEU A 152 -12.80 2.64 -2.03
C LEU A 152 -13.97 1.71 -2.35
N ALA A 153 -14.68 1.20 -1.34
CA ALA A 153 -15.91 0.41 -1.53
C ALA A 153 -16.98 1.23 -2.26
N ASP A 154 -17.22 2.46 -1.82
CA ASP A 154 -18.22 3.34 -2.41
C ASP A 154 -17.84 3.75 -3.84
N GLN A 155 -16.54 4.03 -4.06
CA GLN A 155 -16.02 4.28 -5.41
C GLN A 155 -16.16 3.06 -6.33
N ALA A 156 -15.82 1.86 -5.86
CA ALA A 156 -15.92 0.64 -6.66
C ALA A 156 -17.36 0.33 -7.04
N ARG A 157 -18.29 0.45 -6.10
CA ARG A 157 -19.74 0.29 -6.38
C ARG A 157 -20.23 1.25 -7.45
N SER A 158 -19.85 2.53 -7.35
CA SER A 158 -20.26 3.55 -8.31
C SER A 158 -19.64 3.36 -9.69
N VAL A 159 -18.36 2.99 -9.76
CA VAL A 159 -17.62 2.88 -11.04
C VAL A 159 -17.97 1.61 -11.80
N PHE A 160 -18.14 0.48 -11.10
CA PHE A 160 -18.34 -0.84 -11.69
C PHE A 160 -19.78 -1.35 -11.58
N GLU A 161 -20.67 -0.56 -10.99
CA GLU A 161 -22.09 -0.93 -10.82
C GLU A 161 -22.27 -2.26 -10.10
N ILE A 162 -21.49 -2.47 -9.00
CA ILE A 162 -21.51 -3.71 -8.24
C ILE A 162 -22.80 -3.77 -7.40
N GLU A 163 -23.69 -4.69 -7.73
CA GLU A 163 -24.93 -4.93 -6.97
C GLU A 163 -24.69 -5.75 -5.69
N GLY A 164 -23.64 -6.55 -5.67
CA GLY A 164 -23.26 -7.42 -4.55
C GLY A 164 -22.55 -6.71 -3.39
N SER A 165 -22.19 -7.48 -2.37
CA SER A 165 -21.38 -6.98 -1.26
C SER A 165 -19.93 -6.75 -1.68
N VAL A 166 -19.38 -5.64 -1.18
CA VAL A 166 -17.92 -5.37 -1.25
C VAL A 166 -17.41 -5.42 0.18
N ASP A 167 -16.51 -6.36 0.45
CA ASP A 167 -15.97 -6.57 1.80
C ASP A 167 -14.85 -5.58 2.08
N VAL A 168 -15.01 -4.76 3.12
CA VAL A 168 -13.98 -3.82 3.55
C VAL A 168 -13.04 -4.53 4.51
N ILE A 169 -11.83 -4.86 4.03
CA ILE A 169 -10.76 -5.46 4.82
C ILE A 169 -9.56 -4.50 4.79
N PRO A 170 -9.35 -3.69 5.83
CA PRO A 170 -8.24 -2.76 5.88
C PRO A 170 -6.89 -3.46 5.71
N ASN A 171 -5.95 -2.78 5.06
CA ASN A 171 -4.57 -3.24 5.04
C ASN A 171 -4.03 -3.27 6.47
N PHE A 172 -2.99 -4.05 6.68
CA PHE A 172 -2.37 -4.27 7.97
C PHE A 172 -0.87 -4.03 7.92
N VAL A 173 -0.25 -3.93 9.08
CA VAL A 173 1.19 -3.69 9.24
C VAL A 173 1.78 -4.65 10.27
N ASP A 174 3.00 -5.11 10.01
CA ASP A 174 3.80 -5.81 11.01
C ASP A 174 4.27 -4.81 12.09
N VAL A 175 3.58 -4.82 13.22
CA VAL A 175 3.83 -3.91 14.34
C VAL A 175 5.12 -4.23 15.10
N GLU A 176 5.71 -5.40 14.93
CA GLU A 176 7.02 -5.74 15.49
C GLU A 176 8.16 -5.15 14.65
N ARG A 177 8.00 -5.17 13.35
CA ARG A 177 8.93 -4.54 12.41
C ARG A 177 8.82 -3.01 12.45
N PHE A 178 7.61 -2.49 12.33
CA PHE A 178 7.32 -1.06 12.42
C PHE A 178 6.94 -0.72 13.86
N ARG A 179 7.92 -0.33 14.64
CA ARG A 179 7.79 0.03 16.05
C ARG A 179 8.53 1.32 16.36
N PRO A 180 8.12 2.05 17.40
CA PRO A 180 8.82 3.27 17.83
C PRO A 180 10.30 3.04 18.08
N ALA A 181 11.11 4.04 17.80
CA ALA A 181 12.51 4.04 18.23
C ALA A 181 12.56 4.25 19.76
N GLU A 182 13.42 3.49 20.45
CA GLU A 182 13.68 3.69 21.87
C GLU A 182 14.33 5.05 22.14
N LYS A 183 15.19 5.46 21.22
CA LYS A 183 15.88 6.76 21.22
C LYS A 183 16.22 7.18 19.80
N ARG A 184 16.45 8.46 19.60
CA ARG A 184 16.91 9.01 18.32
C ARG A 184 18.30 8.49 17.99
N ASP A 185 18.49 8.02 16.77
CA ASP A 185 19.76 7.55 16.26
C ASP A 185 20.62 8.73 15.80
N ILE A 186 21.56 9.16 16.64
CA ILE A 186 22.43 10.30 16.38
C ILE A 186 23.38 10.04 15.21
N GLU A 187 23.85 8.80 15.03
CA GLU A 187 24.76 8.43 13.95
C GLU A 187 24.05 8.48 12.59
N PHE A 188 22.82 7.95 12.53
CA PHE A 188 21.93 8.10 11.37
C PHE A 188 21.77 9.59 10.98
N TRP A 189 21.55 10.46 11.97
CA TRP A 189 21.43 11.89 11.75
C TRP A 189 22.69 12.53 11.19
N ARG A 190 23.84 12.27 11.81
CA ARG A 190 25.14 12.82 11.39
C ARG A 190 25.52 12.41 9.98
N THR A 191 25.20 11.17 9.62
CA THR A 191 25.45 10.63 8.27
C THR A 191 24.60 11.33 7.21
N LEU A 192 23.33 11.52 7.48
CA LEU A 192 22.41 12.12 6.49
C LEU A 192 22.47 13.64 6.46
N PHE A 193 22.72 14.28 7.60
CA PHE A 193 22.73 15.74 7.74
C PHE A 193 23.97 16.23 8.49
N PRO A 194 25.18 16.14 7.87
CA PRO A 194 26.41 16.58 8.51
C PRO A 194 26.34 18.04 8.96
N GLY A 195 26.85 18.32 10.16
CA GLY A 195 26.89 19.68 10.73
C GLY A 195 25.55 20.26 11.18
N MET A 196 24.51 19.44 11.22
CA MET A 196 23.19 19.86 11.71
C MET A 196 22.84 19.24 13.07
N GLU A 197 22.03 19.97 13.86
CA GLU A 197 21.63 19.50 15.18
C GLU A 197 20.71 18.27 15.11
N PRO A 198 21.02 17.19 15.85
CA PRO A 198 20.21 15.97 15.84
C PRO A 198 18.79 16.16 16.39
N GLU A 199 18.57 17.20 17.20
CA GLU A 199 17.27 17.53 17.79
C GLU A 199 16.35 18.27 16.82
N ALA A 200 16.84 18.71 15.68
CA ALA A 200 16.01 19.38 14.70
C ALA A 200 14.86 18.46 14.21
N PRO A 201 13.67 19.02 13.99
CA PRO A 201 12.53 18.23 13.55
C PRO A 201 12.75 17.51 12.22
N LEU A 202 12.34 16.23 12.14
CA LEU A 202 12.41 15.42 10.93
C LEU A 202 11.02 15.12 10.40
N LEU A 203 10.79 15.50 9.15
CA LEU A 203 9.64 15.08 8.37
C LEU A 203 10.06 13.94 7.44
N VAL A 204 9.19 12.93 7.31
CA VAL A 204 9.44 11.79 6.40
C VAL A 204 8.25 11.62 5.45
N HIS A 205 8.54 11.30 4.20
CA HIS A 205 7.56 10.88 3.19
C HIS A 205 8.06 9.64 2.48
N VAL A 206 7.14 8.74 2.14
CA VAL A 206 7.43 7.50 1.43
C VAL A 206 6.43 7.33 0.29
N SER A 207 6.90 7.26 -0.95
CA SER A 207 6.04 6.97 -2.11
C SER A 207 6.82 6.56 -3.36
N ASN A 208 6.11 6.24 -4.43
CA ASN A 208 6.66 5.95 -5.76
C ASN A 208 6.77 7.19 -6.67
N PHE A 209 6.82 8.37 -6.13
CA PHE A 209 7.01 9.69 -6.76
C PHE A 209 6.27 9.87 -8.10
N ARG A 210 5.04 9.35 -8.18
CA ARG A 210 4.14 9.62 -9.31
C ARG A 210 3.49 11.00 -9.15
N PRO A 211 3.00 11.63 -10.24
CA PRO A 211 2.32 12.93 -10.18
C PRO A 211 1.22 13.01 -9.11
N ILE A 212 0.43 11.95 -8.95
CA ILE A 212 -0.63 11.86 -7.94
C ILE A 212 -0.14 12.02 -6.49
N LYS A 213 1.16 11.80 -6.23
CA LYS A 213 1.76 11.94 -4.90
C LYS A 213 2.16 13.38 -4.58
N ARG A 214 2.15 14.28 -5.58
CA ARG A 214 2.44 15.71 -5.44
C ARG A 214 3.68 15.99 -4.60
N THR A 215 4.78 15.34 -4.94
CA THR A 215 6.03 15.44 -4.16
C THR A 215 6.62 16.86 -4.15
N LEU A 216 6.25 17.71 -5.11
CA LEU A 216 6.60 19.14 -5.11
C LEU A 216 6.02 19.86 -3.88
N ASP A 217 4.80 19.53 -3.47
CA ASP A 217 4.17 20.15 -2.30
C ASP A 217 4.96 19.83 -1.02
N LEU A 218 5.67 18.69 -0.94
CA LEU A 218 6.50 18.31 0.22
C LEU A 218 7.63 19.32 0.46
N VAL A 219 8.36 19.66 -0.59
CA VAL A 219 9.47 20.63 -0.48
C VAL A 219 8.94 22.05 -0.27
N GLU A 220 7.78 22.38 -0.81
CA GLU A 220 7.08 23.64 -0.54
C GLU A 220 6.65 23.74 0.93
N VAL A 221 6.10 22.66 1.52
CA VAL A 221 5.77 22.57 2.94
C VAL A 221 7.03 22.75 3.78
N LEU A 222 8.09 22.00 3.47
CA LEU A 222 9.35 22.13 4.21
C LEU A 222 9.92 23.55 4.15
N ALA A 223 9.92 24.19 2.99
CA ALA A 223 10.41 25.58 2.86
C ALA A 223 9.66 26.55 3.79
N ARG A 224 8.34 26.38 3.94
CA ARG A 224 7.53 27.19 4.86
C ARG A 224 7.80 26.86 6.34
N VAL A 225 7.92 25.58 6.67
CA VAL A 225 8.27 25.13 8.02
C VAL A 225 9.64 25.68 8.42
N ARG A 226 10.63 25.67 7.52
CA ARG A 226 11.98 26.17 7.77
C ARG A 226 12.08 27.66 8.06
N ARG A 227 11.06 28.45 7.73
CA ARG A 227 11.00 29.87 8.17
C ARG A 227 10.80 30.03 9.68
N ARG A 228 10.40 28.96 10.37
CA ARG A 228 10.08 28.98 11.81
C ARG A 228 10.91 27.98 12.62
N LEU A 229 11.26 26.84 12.05
CA LEU A 229 11.92 25.70 12.71
C LEU A 229 13.05 25.16 11.83
N PRO A 230 14.19 24.71 12.35
CA PRO A 230 15.28 24.13 11.58
C PRO A 230 14.97 22.72 11.09
N ALA A 231 13.78 22.51 10.52
CA ALA A 231 13.28 21.22 10.11
C ALA A 231 14.02 20.64 8.91
N ARG A 232 13.99 19.34 8.78
CA ARG A 232 14.57 18.54 7.69
C ARG A 232 13.56 17.56 7.14
N MET A 233 13.84 17.03 5.95
CA MET A 233 12.96 16.07 5.31
C MET A 233 13.73 14.94 4.66
N ILE A 234 13.25 13.72 4.86
CA ILE A 234 13.69 12.54 4.13
C ILE A 234 12.55 12.10 3.21
N LEU A 235 12.89 11.92 1.94
CA LEU A 235 12.01 11.40 0.91
C LEU A 235 12.50 10.03 0.50
N VAL A 236 11.69 9.00 0.78
CA VAL A 236 12.00 7.61 0.47
C VAL A 236 11.17 7.15 -0.71
N GLY A 237 11.82 6.50 -1.66
CA GLY A 237 11.22 6.01 -2.88
C GLY A 237 11.80 6.66 -4.13
N ASP A 238 11.24 6.29 -5.27
CA ASP A 238 11.69 6.79 -6.57
C ASP A 238 10.51 6.89 -7.54
N GLY A 239 10.69 7.62 -8.64
CA GLY A 239 9.68 7.76 -9.67
C GLY A 239 9.85 9.01 -10.54
N PRO A 240 8.91 9.24 -11.47
CA PRO A 240 9.06 10.26 -12.50
C PRO A 240 9.17 11.69 -11.96
N GLU A 241 8.60 12.02 -10.80
CA GLU A 241 8.65 13.35 -10.19
C GLU A 241 9.92 13.61 -9.36
N ARG A 242 10.82 12.64 -9.19
CA ARG A 242 12.00 12.79 -8.34
C ARG A 242 12.88 13.96 -8.76
N LYS A 243 13.33 13.96 -9.99
CA LYS A 243 14.22 15.02 -10.51
C LYS A 243 13.60 16.40 -10.40
N ARG A 244 12.30 16.50 -10.65
CA ARG A 244 11.56 17.77 -10.56
C ARG A 244 11.46 18.23 -9.11
N THR A 245 11.28 17.30 -8.16
CA THR A 245 11.24 17.62 -6.73
C THR A 245 12.61 18.05 -6.20
N GLU A 246 13.69 17.40 -6.66
CA GLU A 246 15.08 17.79 -6.33
C GLU A 246 15.38 19.21 -6.86
N ALA A 247 15.05 19.51 -8.12
CA ALA A 247 15.21 20.85 -8.70
C ALA A 247 14.42 21.90 -7.90
N ARG A 248 13.19 21.59 -7.51
CA ARG A 248 12.37 22.53 -6.73
C ARG A 248 12.96 22.80 -5.34
N ALA A 249 13.52 21.80 -4.67
CA ALA A 249 14.22 22.00 -3.40
C ALA A 249 15.44 22.93 -3.54
N TRP A 250 16.13 22.83 -4.67
CA TRP A 250 17.25 23.74 -5.02
C TRP A 250 16.78 25.18 -5.22
N GLU A 251 15.73 25.40 -6.03
CA GLU A 251 15.13 26.72 -6.28
C GLU A 251 14.64 27.39 -4.99
N LEU A 252 14.12 26.60 -4.05
CA LEU A 252 13.67 27.08 -2.74
C LEU A 252 14.82 27.33 -1.74
N GLY A 253 16.07 27.00 -2.08
CA GLY A 253 17.22 27.18 -1.21
C GLY A 253 17.24 26.25 0.00
N ILE A 254 16.63 25.06 -0.10
CA ILE A 254 16.52 24.10 1.02
C ILE A 254 17.14 22.72 0.70
N ALA A 255 17.92 22.60 -0.36
CA ALA A 255 18.52 21.33 -0.80
C ALA A 255 19.42 20.70 0.27
N ASP A 256 20.03 21.49 1.14
CA ASP A 256 20.80 21.04 2.29
C ASP A 256 19.97 20.31 3.34
N ALA A 257 18.69 20.62 3.44
CA ALA A 257 17.76 20.09 4.42
C ALA A 257 16.89 18.92 3.92
N VAL A 258 17.05 18.51 2.66
CA VAL A 258 16.31 17.40 2.05
C VAL A 258 17.25 16.26 1.69
N ARG A 259 16.83 15.03 1.93
CA ARG A 259 17.52 13.81 1.46
C ARG A 259 16.56 12.91 0.68
N PHE A 260 17.00 12.50 -0.50
CA PHE A 260 16.31 11.55 -1.38
C PHE A 260 17.04 10.20 -1.30
N LEU A 261 16.49 9.24 -0.58
CA LEU A 261 17.17 7.98 -0.31
C LEU A 261 16.92 6.88 -1.35
N GLY A 262 16.03 7.13 -2.32
CA GLY A 262 15.61 6.06 -3.23
C GLY A 262 14.81 4.97 -2.50
N THR A 263 14.74 3.78 -3.09
CA THR A 263 14.10 2.62 -2.46
C THR A 263 15.04 1.99 -1.45
N THR A 264 14.51 1.55 -0.31
CA THR A 264 15.26 0.92 0.77
C THR A 264 14.57 -0.34 1.29
N PRO A 265 15.31 -1.40 1.60
CA PRO A 265 14.74 -2.58 2.26
C PRO A 265 14.41 -2.33 3.74
N ASP A 266 15.11 -1.40 4.39
CA ASP A 266 14.90 -1.05 5.80
C ASP A 266 14.18 0.30 5.96
N LEU A 267 12.92 0.31 5.53
CA LEU A 267 12.07 1.48 5.67
C LEU A 267 11.75 1.81 7.14
N ALA A 268 11.60 0.78 7.97
CA ALA A 268 11.21 0.96 9.36
C ALA A 268 12.23 1.75 10.18
N SER A 269 13.55 1.56 9.93
CA SER A 269 14.61 2.30 10.63
C SER A 269 14.58 3.79 10.32
N ILE A 270 14.17 4.16 9.11
CA ILE A 270 14.03 5.57 8.69
C ILE A 270 12.77 6.19 9.28
N VAL A 271 11.62 5.54 9.09
CA VAL A 271 10.32 6.08 9.49
C VAL A 271 10.25 6.30 11.00
N ARG A 272 10.78 5.38 11.81
CA ARG A 272 10.78 5.51 13.29
C ARG A 272 11.60 6.68 13.84
N GLN A 273 12.44 7.33 13.01
CA GLN A 273 13.20 8.51 13.39
C GLN A 273 12.44 9.81 13.16
N ALA A 274 11.31 9.75 12.46
CA ALA A 274 10.52 10.94 12.10
C ALA A 274 9.77 11.54 13.29
N ASP A 275 9.63 12.85 13.27
CA ASP A 275 8.72 13.59 14.16
C ASP A 275 7.31 13.69 13.57
N LEU A 276 7.22 13.77 12.23
CA LEU A 276 5.97 13.77 11.46
C LEU A 276 6.14 13.00 10.15
N PHE A 277 5.10 12.30 9.75
CA PHE A 277 4.98 11.70 8.43
C PHE A 277 4.05 12.56 7.56
N VAL A 278 4.45 12.86 6.32
CA VAL A 278 3.75 13.81 5.45
C VAL A 278 3.13 13.12 4.24
N VAL A 279 1.84 13.36 3.98
CA VAL A 279 1.10 12.82 2.82
C VAL A 279 0.50 13.98 2.02
N THR A 280 1.00 14.19 0.79
CA THR A 280 0.55 15.26 -0.12
C THR A 280 -0.25 14.74 -1.31
N SER A 281 -0.63 13.47 -1.30
CA SER A 281 -1.31 12.83 -2.43
C SER A 281 -2.64 13.50 -2.80
N GLU A 282 -2.99 13.47 -4.09
CA GLU A 282 -4.30 13.89 -4.59
C GLU A 282 -5.42 12.91 -4.23
N SER A 283 -5.05 11.63 -4.12
CA SER A 283 -5.98 10.57 -3.73
C SER A 283 -5.20 9.42 -3.09
N GLU A 284 -5.77 8.83 -2.06
CA GLU A 284 -5.30 7.62 -1.41
C GLU A 284 -6.48 6.67 -1.19
N SER A 285 -6.31 5.40 -1.53
CA SER A 285 -7.31 4.39 -1.19
C SER A 285 -7.24 3.99 0.28
N PHE A 286 -6.04 4.02 0.87
CA PHE A 286 -5.78 3.67 2.27
C PHE A 286 -4.53 4.37 2.82
N CYS A 287 -3.41 4.31 2.08
CA CYS A 287 -2.06 4.79 2.44
C CYS A 287 -1.30 3.90 3.43
N LEU A 288 -0.76 2.76 2.93
CA LEU A 288 0.03 1.83 3.73
C LEU A 288 1.23 2.51 4.43
N ALA A 289 1.91 3.44 3.75
CA ALA A 289 3.04 4.17 4.32
C ALA A 289 2.65 5.04 5.53
N ALA A 290 1.45 5.63 5.53
CA ALA A 290 0.93 6.34 6.69
C ALA A 290 0.63 5.36 7.85
N LEU A 291 0.11 4.17 7.55
CA LEU A 291 -0.08 3.13 8.57
C LEU A 291 1.25 2.67 9.17
N GLU A 292 2.28 2.46 8.34
CA GLU A 292 3.63 2.13 8.78
C GLU A 292 4.22 3.22 9.70
N ALA A 293 3.94 4.49 9.40
CA ALA A 293 4.31 5.62 10.26
C ALA A 293 3.56 5.61 11.60
N LEU A 294 2.23 5.41 11.59
CA LEU A 294 1.45 5.28 12.82
C LEU A 294 1.96 4.13 13.69
N ALA A 295 2.31 3.00 13.10
CA ALA A 295 2.88 1.85 13.80
C ALA A 295 4.24 2.18 14.45
N CYS A 296 5.03 3.05 13.82
CA CYS A 296 6.26 3.60 14.42
C CYS A 296 6.00 4.69 15.49
N GLY A 297 4.74 4.97 15.82
CA GLY A 297 4.41 6.06 16.74
C GLY A 297 4.66 7.46 16.14
N VAL A 298 4.61 7.60 14.83
CA VAL A 298 4.84 8.86 14.12
C VAL A 298 3.51 9.45 13.68
N PRO A 299 3.12 10.62 14.20
CA PRO A 299 1.90 11.30 13.77
C PRO A 299 1.93 11.67 12.28
N VAL A 300 0.77 11.57 11.63
CA VAL A 300 0.62 11.80 10.20
C VAL A 300 -0.04 13.15 9.94
N ILE A 301 0.55 13.94 9.04
CA ILE A 301 -0.08 15.14 8.47
C ILE A 301 -0.29 14.95 6.98
N GLY A 302 -1.36 15.49 6.44
CA GLY A 302 -1.61 15.35 5.00
C GLY A 302 -2.85 16.04 4.51
N TYR A 303 -3.13 15.91 3.22
CA TYR A 303 -4.38 16.35 2.63
C TYR A 303 -5.52 15.41 2.99
N ARG A 304 -6.71 15.96 3.23
CA ARG A 304 -7.94 15.19 3.51
C ARG A 304 -8.51 14.61 2.21
N VAL A 305 -7.96 13.49 1.78
CA VAL A 305 -8.29 12.87 0.49
C VAL A 305 -8.55 11.37 0.62
N GLY A 306 -9.50 10.88 -0.17
CA GLY A 306 -9.79 9.45 -0.30
C GLY A 306 -10.07 8.74 1.02
N GLY A 307 -9.49 7.57 1.21
CA GLY A 307 -9.57 6.77 2.43
C GLY A 307 -8.63 7.21 3.56
N LEU A 308 -7.78 8.22 3.35
CA LEU A 308 -6.85 8.67 4.37
C LEU A 308 -7.54 9.13 5.68
N PRO A 309 -8.72 9.79 5.66
CA PRO A 309 -9.46 10.14 6.88
C PRO A 309 -9.94 8.94 7.72
N GLU A 310 -10.08 7.77 7.13
CA GLU A 310 -10.43 6.54 7.86
C GLU A 310 -9.25 6.05 8.71
N LEU A 311 -8.03 6.29 8.24
CA LEU A 311 -6.79 5.92 8.91
C LEU A 311 -6.32 7.00 9.91
N VAL A 312 -6.31 8.27 9.48
CA VAL A 312 -5.75 9.40 10.22
C VAL A 312 -6.86 10.23 10.83
N THR A 313 -7.11 10.00 12.13
CA THR A 313 -8.02 10.81 12.94
C THR A 313 -7.26 11.96 13.61
N GLU A 314 -7.97 12.92 14.21
CA GLU A 314 -7.37 14.05 14.93
C GLU A 314 -6.53 13.65 16.15
N GLU A 315 -6.72 12.43 16.66
CA GLU A 315 -5.94 11.88 17.76
C GLU A 315 -4.54 11.40 17.35
N VAL A 316 -4.34 11.08 16.06
CA VAL A 316 -3.10 10.47 15.54
C VAL A 316 -2.44 11.30 14.44
N GLY A 317 -3.02 12.47 14.11
CA GLY A 317 -2.49 13.31 13.05
C GLY A 317 -3.35 14.53 12.77
N ARG A 318 -3.06 15.20 11.65
CA ARG A 318 -3.83 16.36 11.20
C ARG A 318 -4.02 16.33 9.69
N LEU A 319 -5.27 16.32 9.25
CA LEU A 319 -5.61 16.40 7.83
C LEU A 319 -6.18 17.78 7.50
N VAL A 320 -5.61 18.41 6.49
CA VAL A 320 -5.98 19.76 6.04
C VAL A 320 -6.72 19.70 4.68
N PRO A 321 -7.38 20.79 4.26
CA PRO A 321 -8.00 20.85 2.94
C PRO A 321 -7.01 20.47 1.81
N PRO A 322 -7.49 19.72 0.79
CA PRO A 322 -6.65 19.31 -0.33
C PRO A 322 -5.92 20.47 -0.98
N PHE A 323 -4.65 20.24 -1.33
CA PHE A 323 -3.79 21.16 -2.09
C PHE A 323 -3.42 22.47 -1.36
N SER A 324 -3.79 22.60 -0.08
CA SER A 324 -3.39 23.76 0.72
C SER A 324 -2.03 23.52 1.39
N VAL A 325 -0.96 23.83 0.65
CA VAL A 325 0.43 23.78 1.16
C VAL A 325 0.60 24.65 2.41
N GLU A 326 -0.05 25.82 2.44
CA GLU A 326 0.02 26.74 3.58
C GLU A 326 -0.63 26.14 4.85
N ALA A 327 -1.82 25.54 4.72
CA ALA A 327 -2.48 24.88 5.83
C ALA A 327 -1.67 23.66 6.32
N LEU A 328 -1.05 22.91 5.39
CA LEU A 328 -0.24 21.75 5.74
C LEU A 328 1.06 22.15 6.47
N ALA A 329 1.69 23.22 6.03
CA ALA A 329 2.86 23.78 6.73
C ALA A 329 2.49 24.33 8.10
N GLY A 330 1.35 25.01 8.22
CA GLY A 330 0.81 25.47 9.50
C GLY A 330 0.57 24.33 10.48
N ALA A 331 -0.09 23.26 10.04
CA ALA A 331 -0.31 22.06 10.83
C ALA A 331 1.01 21.39 11.27
N ALA A 332 2.01 21.34 10.36
CA ALA A 332 3.33 20.84 10.72
C ALA A 332 3.99 21.65 11.83
N ILE A 333 4.00 22.98 11.70
CA ILE A 333 4.60 23.88 12.71
C ILE A 333 3.89 23.73 14.06
N GLU A 334 2.56 23.75 14.05
CA GLU A 334 1.74 23.60 15.27
C GLU A 334 2.08 22.30 16.00
N LEU A 335 2.06 21.17 15.30
CA LEU A 335 2.33 19.86 15.90
C LEU A 335 3.78 19.71 16.36
N LEU A 336 4.75 20.22 15.60
CA LEU A 336 6.16 20.15 15.98
C LEU A 336 6.47 20.96 17.26
N GLN A 337 5.74 22.01 17.51
CA GLN A 337 5.87 22.85 18.72
C GLN A 337 4.94 22.40 19.86
N SER A 338 3.99 21.52 19.58
CA SER A 338 2.99 21.11 20.57
C SER A 338 3.55 20.12 21.58
N PRO A 339 3.35 20.33 22.88
CA PRO A 339 3.65 19.34 23.91
C PRO A 339 2.77 18.08 23.78
N ALA A 340 1.59 18.19 23.15
CA ALA A 340 0.68 17.07 22.92
C ALA A 340 1.20 16.08 21.86
N ARG A 341 2.25 16.39 21.10
CA ARG A 341 2.81 15.50 20.08
C ARG A 341 3.22 14.14 20.63
N ALA A 342 3.80 14.11 21.82
CA ALA A 342 4.19 12.84 22.46
C ALA A 342 2.97 11.95 22.78
N GLU A 343 1.86 12.54 23.19
CA GLU A 343 0.59 11.82 23.39
C GLU A 343 0.01 11.33 22.07
N MET A 344 0.01 12.18 21.05
CA MET A 344 -0.42 11.82 19.70
C MET A 344 0.42 10.65 19.13
N ALA A 345 1.72 10.62 19.37
CA ALA A 345 2.61 9.54 18.99
C ALA A 345 2.24 8.21 19.68
N ARG A 346 1.93 8.25 20.98
CA ARG A 346 1.45 7.05 21.71
C ARG A 346 0.10 6.56 21.17
N LYS A 347 -0.83 7.46 20.89
CA LYS A 347 -2.13 7.12 20.29
C LYS A 347 -2.00 6.57 18.88
N ALA A 348 -1.06 7.10 18.07
CA ALA A 348 -0.75 6.59 16.73
C ALA A 348 -0.33 5.11 16.81
N ARG A 349 0.61 4.78 17.71
CA ARG A 349 1.03 3.41 17.95
C ARG A 349 -0.12 2.52 18.42
N ALA A 350 -0.85 2.95 19.43
CA ALA A 350 -1.96 2.20 20.00
C ALA A 350 -3.06 1.91 18.96
N ARG A 351 -3.37 2.88 18.06
CA ARG A 351 -4.31 2.69 16.96
C ARG A 351 -3.84 1.62 15.98
N ALA A 352 -2.56 1.66 15.57
CA ALA A 352 -1.99 0.65 14.66
C ALA A 352 -2.05 -0.76 15.28
N GLU A 353 -1.68 -0.90 16.55
CA GLU A 353 -1.73 -2.17 17.27
C GLU A 353 -3.15 -2.71 17.46
N ALA A 354 -4.10 -1.85 17.80
CA ALA A 354 -5.46 -2.27 18.08
C ALA A 354 -6.25 -2.65 16.81
N GLN A 355 -6.06 -1.90 15.70
CA GLN A 355 -6.94 -2.00 14.54
C GLN A 355 -6.28 -2.60 13.30
N TYR A 356 -4.94 -2.48 13.17
CA TYR A 356 -4.24 -2.76 11.92
C TYR A 356 -3.09 -3.77 12.02
N ARG A 357 -2.99 -4.51 13.12
CA ARG A 357 -2.08 -5.66 13.19
C ARG A 357 -2.58 -6.79 12.27
N PRO A 358 -1.70 -7.74 11.85
CA PRO A 358 -2.07 -8.77 10.88
C PRO A 358 -3.27 -9.64 11.31
N GLY A 359 -3.36 -10.00 12.59
CA GLY A 359 -4.37 -10.96 13.10
C GLY A 359 -5.80 -10.67 12.62
N PRO A 360 -6.40 -9.52 12.97
CA PRO A 360 -7.77 -9.20 12.58
C PRO A 360 -8.03 -9.17 11.06
N ALA A 361 -7.06 -8.75 10.26
CA ALA A 361 -7.18 -8.76 8.80
C ALA A 361 -7.18 -10.20 8.26
N LEU A 362 -6.27 -11.04 8.76
CA LEU A 362 -6.21 -12.47 8.41
C LEU A 362 -7.50 -13.21 8.80
N ASP A 363 -8.08 -12.91 9.99
CA ASP A 363 -9.35 -13.49 10.43
C ASP A 363 -10.49 -13.14 9.44
N ARG A 364 -10.52 -11.90 8.94
CA ARG A 364 -11.52 -11.45 7.95
C ARG A 364 -11.32 -12.15 6.60
N TYR A 365 -10.08 -12.29 6.12
CA TYR A 365 -9.80 -13.02 4.87
C TYR A 365 -10.16 -14.50 5.01
N GLU A 366 -9.81 -15.16 6.11
CA GLU A 366 -10.19 -16.56 6.34
C GLU A 366 -11.71 -16.73 6.39
N SER A 367 -12.42 -15.83 7.06
CA SER A 367 -13.88 -15.86 7.14
C SER A 367 -14.52 -15.67 5.77
N LEU A 368 -14.00 -14.72 4.96
CA LEU A 368 -14.42 -14.51 3.60
C LEU A 368 -14.19 -15.75 2.73
N PHE A 369 -13.00 -16.34 2.79
CA PHE A 369 -12.67 -17.53 2.00
C PHE A 369 -13.55 -18.72 2.36
N ARG A 370 -13.81 -18.95 3.65
CA ARG A 370 -14.77 -20.00 4.08
C ARG A 370 -16.18 -19.73 3.56
N ARG A 371 -16.66 -18.49 3.61
CA ARG A 371 -17.98 -18.10 3.09
C ARG A 371 -18.12 -18.45 1.61
N VAL A 372 -17.19 -18.03 0.76
CA VAL A 372 -17.27 -18.29 -0.69
C VAL A 372 -17.13 -19.76 -1.05
N LEU A 373 -16.49 -20.58 -0.20
CA LEU A 373 -16.43 -22.03 -0.39
C LEU A 373 -17.79 -22.70 -0.07
N VAL A 374 -18.44 -22.31 1.02
CA VAL A 374 -19.74 -22.87 1.44
C VAL A 374 -20.87 -22.51 0.47
N GLU A 375 -20.89 -21.31 -0.07
CA GLU A 375 -21.89 -20.86 -1.08
C GLU A 375 -21.83 -21.71 -2.37
N GLN A 376 -20.79 -22.48 -2.59
CA GLN A 376 -20.67 -23.43 -3.71
C GLN A 376 -21.47 -24.72 -3.46
N GLU A 377 -21.46 -25.24 -2.23
CA GLU A 377 -22.08 -26.52 -1.90
C GLU A 377 -23.62 -26.42 -1.93
N GLY A 378 -24.17 -25.19 -1.92
CA GLY A 378 -25.62 -24.92 -1.96
C GLY A 378 -26.18 -24.57 -3.36
N ARG A 379 -25.34 -24.53 -4.42
CA ARG A 379 -25.77 -24.31 -5.81
C ARG A 379 -25.56 -25.57 -6.64
#